data_d8daa7bc7fab9c84adc7ca7636d2516e
#
_entry.id   d8daa7bc7fab9c84adc7ca7636d2516e
#
_cell.length_a   1.000
_cell.length_b   1.000
_cell.length_c   1.000
_cell.angle_alpha   90.00
_cell.angle_beta   90.00
_cell.angle_gamma   90.00
#
_symmetry.space_group_name_H-M   'P 1'
#
loop_
_entity.id
_entity.type
_entity.pdbx_description
1 polymer ?
#
loop_
_entity_poly.entity_id
_entity_poly.type
_entity_poly.pdbx_seq_one_letter_code
_entity_poly.pdbx_strand_id
1 'polypeptide(L)'
;MNDSLPQKQTEFQVGRPELSLFLPVLDEEENLRPMHEKIAAALDALGKSAEVIYVDDGSTDKSLAILKEIAARDDRVRVISLRRNYGQTAAMSAGIDAASGEILIPMDADLQNDPADIARLLEKLDEGYDVVSGWRKNRQDKLISRKIPSQIANRVISWIGGVPLHDYGCSLKAYRREVLQDVRLYGEMHRFIPIYASWAGARVTEIPVDHHARTMGKSKYGISRTVKVIFDLITIKFMASYQTKPLYVFGTFGLLAFLTSIFAGAYAIFLKFAGHFGLPQYQADFVETPLPILCIVMFAISVQFFLMGLLAELSVRTYHESQDKAIYAVREKIGFGQEITS
;
A
#
# COMPACT_ATOMS: atom_id res chain seq x y z
N MET A 1 22.61 31.20 -27.42
CA MET A 1 21.60 30.17 -27.71
C MET A 1 20.95 29.86 -26.39
N ASN A 2 19.78 30.47 -26.12
CA ASN A 2 18.99 30.30 -24.92
C ASN A 2 17.95 29.20 -25.20
N ASP A 3 18.19 28.00 -24.72
CA ASP A 3 17.14 26.96 -24.66
C ASP A 3 16.36 27.10 -23.34
N SER A 4 15.29 27.87 -23.43
CA SER A 4 14.26 27.90 -22.41
C SER A 4 13.41 26.62 -22.50
N LEU A 5 13.52 25.74 -21.50
CA LEU A 5 12.62 24.62 -21.29
C LEU A 5 11.16 25.11 -21.27
N PRO A 6 10.23 24.45 -21.94
CA PRO A 6 8.84 24.85 -21.91
C PRO A 6 8.26 24.61 -20.51
N GLN A 7 7.84 25.68 -19.85
CA GLN A 7 6.97 25.61 -18.67
C GLN A 7 5.67 24.92 -19.11
N LYS A 8 5.40 23.74 -18.55
CA LYS A 8 4.08 23.11 -18.63
C LYS A 8 3.07 24.08 -18.00
N GLN A 9 2.39 24.81 -18.83
CA GLN A 9 1.17 25.53 -18.43
C GLN A 9 0.16 24.47 -17.99
N THR A 10 -0.21 24.52 -16.72
CA THR A 10 -1.33 23.77 -16.15
C THR A 10 -2.59 24.32 -16.83
N GLU A 11 -3.08 23.64 -17.85
CA GLU A 11 -4.42 23.92 -18.41
C GLU A 11 -5.43 23.61 -17.30
N PHE A 12 -5.99 24.65 -16.71
CA PHE A 12 -7.19 24.59 -15.87
C PHE A 12 -8.34 24.07 -16.73
N GLN A 13 -8.61 22.78 -16.68
CA GLN A 13 -9.80 22.21 -17.29
C GLN A 13 -11.01 22.67 -16.47
N VAL A 14 -11.79 23.53 -17.07
CA VAL A 14 -13.08 24.02 -16.54
C VAL A 14 -13.99 22.80 -16.29
N GLY A 15 -14.28 22.50 -15.02
CA GLY A 15 -15.28 21.47 -14.62
C GLY A 15 -14.82 20.35 -13.68
N ARG A 16 -13.54 20.29 -13.27
CA ARG A 16 -13.12 19.31 -12.27
C ARG A 16 -13.30 19.85 -10.85
N PRO A 17 -13.79 19.01 -9.89
CA PRO A 17 -13.84 19.43 -8.50
C PRO A 17 -12.43 19.60 -7.93
N GLU A 18 -12.28 20.46 -6.92
CA GLU A 18 -11.02 20.60 -6.19
C GLU A 18 -10.73 19.35 -5.35
N LEU A 19 -11.78 18.76 -4.76
CA LEU A 19 -11.67 17.66 -3.81
C LEU A 19 -12.44 16.43 -4.29
N SER A 20 -11.83 15.24 -4.13
CA SER A 20 -12.53 13.96 -4.22
C SER A 20 -12.37 13.22 -2.89
N LEU A 21 -13.45 13.13 -2.14
CA LEU A 21 -13.52 12.25 -0.98
C LEU A 21 -13.96 10.86 -1.45
N PHE A 22 -13.29 9.80 -0.98
CA PHE A 22 -13.75 8.44 -1.29
C PHE A 22 -13.75 7.55 -0.05
N LEU A 23 -14.85 6.81 0.11
CA LEU A 23 -15.15 6.03 1.30
C LEU A 23 -15.46 4.58 0.90
N PRO A 24 -14.58 3.62 1.26
CA PRO A 24 -14.91 2.21 1.22
C PRO A 24 -16.05 1.88 2.21
N VAL A 25 -17.06 1.18 1.74
CA VAL A 25 -18.24 0.79 2.53
C VAL A 25 -18.41 -0.72 2.47
N LEU A 26 -18.60 -1.36 3.64
CA LEU A 26 -18.97 -2.75 3.75
C LEU A 26 -19.85 -2.94 5.00
N ASP A 27 -21.15 -3.21 4.82
CA ASP A 27 -22.12 -3.41 5.91
C ASP A 27 -22.04 -2.31 6.98
N GLU A 28 -22.33 -1.06 6.59
CA GLU A 28 -22.26 0.14 7.43
C GLU A 28 -23.60 0.90 7.43
N GLU A 29 -24.74 0.19 7.29
CA GLU A 29 -26.08 0.80 7.16
C GLU A 29 -26.43 1.82 8.27
N GLU A 30 -25.92 1.61 9.49
CA GLU A 30 -26.19 2.48 10.64
C GLU A 30 -25.37 3.79 10.60
N ASN A 31 -24.18 3.75 9.94
CA ASN A 31 -23.21 4.84 9.96
C ASN A 31 -23.33 5.79 8.75
N LEU A 32 -23.89 5.34 7.64
CA LEU A 32 -23.83 6.07 6.37
C LEU A 32 -24.53 7.43 6.41
N ARG A 33 -25.75 7.53 6.95
CA ARG A 33 -26.51 8.80 6.98
C ARG A 33 -25.81 9.83 7.88
N PRO A 34 -25.48 9.52 9.17
CA PRO A 34 -24.80 10.49 10.00
C PRO A 34 -23.39 10.83 9.50
N MET A 35 -22.71 9.89 8.82
CA MET A 35 -21.40 10.17 8.19
C MET A 35 -21.56 11.16 7.02
N HIS A 36 -22.54 10.95 6.16
CA HIS A 36 -22.79 11.84 5.04
C HIS A 36 -23.16 13.27 5.51
N GLU A 37 -24.01 13.39 6.55
CA GLU A 37 -24.35 14.69 7.14
C GLU A 37 -23.12 15.47 7.62
N LYS A 38 -22.20 14.79 8.32
CA LYS A 38 -20.95 15.38 8.76
C LYS A 38 -20.03 15.78 7.59
N ILE A 39 -19.93 14.94 6.56
CA ILE A 39 -19.15 15.24 5.35
C ILE A 39 -19.74 16.46 4.65
N ALA A 40 -21.05 16.48 4.42
CA ALA A 40 -21.71 17.60 3.76
C ALA A 40 -21.47 18.91 4.51
N ALA A 41 -21.66 18.93 5.84
CA ALA A 41 -21.38 20.09 6.66
C ALA A 41 -19.91 20.57 6.59
N ALA A 42 -18.95 19.63 6.60
CA ALA A 42 -17.53 19.97 6.49
C ALA A 42 -17.20 20.56 5.10
N LEU A 43 -17.74 19.99 4.01
CA LEU A 43 -17.53 20.48 2.66
C LEU A 43 -18.21 21.86 2.45
N ASP A 44 -19.38 22.06 2.99
CA ASP A 44 -20.09 23.34 2.93
C ASP A 44 -19.31 24.44 3.68
N ALA A 45 -18.72 24.11 4.82
CA ALA A 45 -17.88 25.03 5.58
C ALA A 45 -16.57 25.39 4.84
N LEU A 46 -16.01 24.45 4.05
CA LEU A 46 -14.80 24.67 3.26
C LEU A 46 -15.05 25.56 2.05
N GLY A 47 -16.27 25.60 1.49
CA GLY A 47 -16.64 26.37 0.32
C GLY A 47 -15.91 25.96 -0.97
N LYS A 48 -15.31 24.75 -1.00
CA LYS A 48 -14.59 24.20 -2.15
C LYS A 48 -15.47 23.26 -2.97
N SER A 49 -15.23 23.23 -4.28
CA SER A 49 -15.92 22.26 -5.15
C SER A 49 -15.45 20.84 -4.81
N ALA A 50 -16.40 19.93 -4.56
CA ALA A 50 -16.08 18.59 -4.11
C ALA A 50 -17.02 17.53 -4.68
N GLU A 51 -16.52 16.31 -4.82
CA GLU A 51 -17.30 15.10 -5.02
C GLU A 51 -17.07 14.11 -3.88
N VAL A 52 -18.07 13.29 -3.57
CA VAL A 52 -18.01 12.25 -2.55
C VAL A 52 -18.33 10.92 -3.20
N ILE A 53 -17.35 10.01 -3.23
CA ILE A 53 -17.44 8.72 -3.90
C ILE A 53 -17.55 7.61 -2.83
N TYR A 54 -18.72 7.04 -2.70
CA TYR A 54 -18.91 5.86 -1.87
C TYR A 54 -18.66 4.60 -2.72
N VAL A 55 -17.80 3.71 -2.21
CA VAL A 55 -17.50 2.43 -2.87
C VAL A 55 -18.05 1.30 -2.02
N ASP A 56 -19.19 0.77 -2.39
CA ASP A 56 -19.81 -0.39 -1.76
C ASP A 56 -19.08 -1.68 -2.17
N ASP A 57 -18.35 -2.27 -1.24
CA ASP A 57 -17.57 -3.49 -1.44
C ASP A 57 -18.43 -4.75 -1.27
N GLY A 58 -19.61 -4.76 -1.92
CA GLY A 58 -20.51 -5.90 -1.93
C GLY A 58 -21.22 -6.11 -0.58
N SER A 59 -21.72 -5.06 0.03
CA SER A 59 -22.50 -5.11 1.26
C SER A 59 -23.71 -6.03 1.13
N THR A 60 -24.05 -6.71 2.24
CA THR A 60 -25.18 -7.63 2.34
C THR A 60 -26.37 -7.05 3.10
N ASP A 61 -26.18 -5.92 3.78
CA ASP A 61 -27.18 -5.15 4.51
C ASP A 61 -27.85 -4.08 3.61
N LYS A 62 -28.46 -3.06 4.20
CA LYS A 62 -29.12 -1.96 3.49
C LYS A 62 -28.16 -0.85 3.02
N SER A 63 -26.84 -1.01 3.18
CA SER A 63 -25.87 0.04 2.85
C SER A 63 -26.04 0.56 1.42
N LEU A 64 -26.12 -0.32 0.42
CA LEU A 64 -26.29 0.09 -0.98
C LEU A 64 -27.59 0.86 -1.22
N ALA A 65 -28.70 0.45 -0.59
CA ALA A 65 -29.97 1.14 -0.72
C ALA A 65 -29.91 2.57 -0.14
N ILE A 66 -29.26 2.73 1.02
CA ILE A 66 -29.04 4.02 1.67
C ILE A 66 -28.14 4.91 0.81
N LEU A 67 -27.07 4.38 0.23
CA LEU A 67 -26.19 5.13 -0.66
C LEU A 67 -26.93 5.65 -1.90
N LYS A 68 -27.83 4.85 -2.48
CA LYS A 68 -28.70 5.29 -3.60
C LYS A 68 -29.61 6.44 -3.21
N GLU A 69 -30.18 6.40 -2.01
CA GLU A 69 -31.02 7.48 -1.50
C GLU A 69 -30.21 8.76 -1.22
N ILE A 70 -28.99 8.64 -0.72
CA ILE A 70 -28.08 9.77 -0.50
C ILE A 70 -27.72 10.40 -1.85
N ALA A 71 -27.31 9.59 -2.84
CA ALA A 71 -26.95 10.07 -4.18
C ALA A 71 -28.13 10.74 -4.92
N ALA A 72 -29.37 10.36 -4.61
CA ALA A 72 -30.54 11.03 -5.16
C ALA A 72 -30.84 12.40 -4.53
N ARG A 73 -30.20 12.74 -3.40
CA ARG A 73 -30.44 14.00 -2.65
C ARG A 73 -29.26 14.96 -2.68
N ASP A 74 -28.06 14.49 -2.96
CA ASP A 74 -26.84 15.31 -3.02
C ASP A 74 -26.12 15.02 -4.36
N ASP A 75 -26.14 16.00 -5.25
CA ASP A 75 -25.54 15.90 -6.60
C ASP A 75 -24.00 15.73 -6.57
N ARG A 76 -23.35 15.98 -5.43
CA ARG A 76 -21.92 15.73 -5.22
C ARG A 76 -21.60 14.26 -5.06
N VAL A 77 -22.60 13.42 -4.76
CA VAL A 77 -22.43 12.02 -4.40
C VAL A 77 -22.38 11.13 -5.62
N ARG A 78 -21.37 10.28 -5.64
CA ARG A 78 -21.15 9.19 -6.60
C ARG A 78 -21.13 7.87 -5.86
N VAL A 79 -21.71 6.82 -6.42
CA VAL A 79 -21.70 5.49 -5.82
C VAL A 79 -21.18 4.46 -6.82
N ILE A 80 -20.21 3.65 -6.37
CA ILE A 80 -19.71 2.49 -7.09
C ILE A 80 -20.06 1.26 -6.26
N SER A 81 -20.84 0.32 -6.82
CA SER A 81 -21.08 -0.96 -6.19
C SER A 81 -20.25 -2.03 -6.87
N LEU A 82 -19.47 -2.78 -6.10
CA LEU A 82 -18.67 -3.90 -6.57
C LEU A 82 -19.51 -5.17 -6.63
N ARG A 83 -19.13 -6.12 -7.49
CA ARG A 83 -19.89 -7.37 -7.68
C ARG A 83 -19.91 -8.30 -6.46
N ARG A 84 -18.89 -8.23 -5.62
CA ARG A 84 -18.72 -8.97 -4.36
C ARG A 84 -17.76 -8.24 -3.45
N ASN A 85 -17.52 -8.74 -2.27
CA ASN A 85 -16.45 -8.27 -1.41
C ASN A 85 -15.08 -8.63 -2.02
N TYR A 86 -14.31 -7.60 -2.38
CA TYR A 86 -12.92 -7.68 -2.87
C TYR A 86 -11.91 -7.22 -1.82
N GLY A 87 -12.37 -6.59 -0.73
CA GLY A 87 -11.55 -6.05 0.35
C GLY A 87 -11.29 -4.55 0.24
N GLN A 88 -10.92 -3.95 1.36
CA GLN A 88 -10.75 -2.50 1.50
C GLN A 88 -9.82 -1.89 0.45
N THR A 89 -8.72 -2.56 0.12
CA THR A 89 -7.74 -2.07 -0.89
C THR A 89 -8.36 -1.97 -2.27
N ALA A 90 -9.18 -2.95 -2.67
CA ALA A 90 -9.85 -2.92 -3.97
C ALA A 90 -10.91 -1.81 -4.03
N ALA A 91 -11.67 -1.62 -2.94
CA ALA A 91 -12.62 -0.51 -2.84
C ALA A 91 -11.93 0.86 -2.88
N MET A 92 -10.78 1.00 -2.21
CA MET A 92 -9.96 2.22 -2.30
C MET A 92 -9.43 2.45 -3.71
N SER A 93 -8.94 1.40 -4.41
CA SER A 93 -8.50 1.50 -5.81
C SER A 93 -9.64 1.99 -6.70
N ALA A 94 -10.84 1.43 -6.55
CA ALA A 94 -12.02 1.88 -7.30
C ALA A 94 -12.38 3.35 -7.02
N GLY A 95 -12.20 3.81 -5.78
CA GLY A 95 -12.38 5.21 -5.40
C GLY A 95 -11.34 6.13 -6.05
N ILE A 96 -10.07 5.74 -6.05
CA ILE A 96 -8.97 6.48 -6.69
C ILE A 96 -9.17 6.55 -8.21
N ASP A 97 -9.50 5.43 -8.85
CA ASP A 97 -9.70 5.34 -10.30
C ASP A 97 -10.88 6.20 -10.77
N ALA A 98 -11.90 6.36 -9.92
CA ALA A 98 -13.09 7.15 -10.21
C ALA A 98 -13.00 8.64 -9.82
N ALA A 99 -12.05 8.98 -8.94
CA ALA A 99 -11.88 10.33 -8.45
C ALA A 99 -11.43 11.27 -9.58
N SER A 100 -12.01 12.47 -9.65
CA SER A 100 -11.71 13.50 -10.65
C SER A 100 -11.05 14.76 -10.07
N GLY A 101 -11.08 14.93 -8.75
CA GLY A 101 -10.55 16.11 -8.05
C GLY A 101 -9.02 16.22 -8.06
N GLU A 102 -8.52 17.42 -7.76
CA GLU A 102 -7.09 17.70 -7.64
C GLU A 102 -6.47 17.12 -6.37
N ILE A 103 -7.26 17.05 -5.30
CA ILE A 103 -6.88 16.49 -4.01
C ILE A 103 -7.79 15.31 -3.71
N LEU A 104 -7.19 14.16 -3.38
CA LEU A 104 -7.86 12.91 -3.09
C LEU A 104 -7.80 12.62 -1.59
N ILE A 105 -8.95 12.36 -0.98
CA ILE A 105 -9.10 12.20 0.47
C ILE A 105 -9.82 10.89 0.78
N PRO A 106 -9.09 9.79 1.08
CA PRO A 106 -9.71 8.59 1.62
C PRO A 106 -10.19 8.79 3.06
N MET A 107 -11.31 8.18 3.40
CA MET A 107 -11.84 8.16 4.75
C MET A 107 -12.66 6.89 4.99
N ASP A 108 -12.61 6.32 6.20
CA ASP A 108 -13.49 5.20 6.59
C ASP A 108 -14.92 5.71 6.87
N ALA A 109 -15.93 4.89 6.57
CA ALA A 109 -17.34 5.24 6.75
C ALA A 109 -17.90 4.95 8.17
N ASP A 110 -17.04 4.61 9.14
CA ASP A 110 -17.40 4.08 10.48
C ASP A 110 -17.51 5.15 11.60
N LEU A 111 -17.55 6.43 11.21
CA LEU A 111 -17.63 7.59 12.10
C LEU A 111 -16.44 7.78 13.07
N GLN A 112 -15.34 7.05 12.88
CA GLN A 112 -14.16 7.19 13.75
C GLN A 112 -13.29 8.41 13.38
N ASN A 113 -13.26 8.82 12.11
CA ASN A 113 -12.59 10.04 11.67
C ASN A 113 -13.56 11.22 11.65
N ASP A 114 -13.07 12.42 11.95
CA ASP A 114 -13.86 13.64 11.87
C ASP A 114 -13.63 14.33 10.51
N PRO A 115 -14.67 14.51 9.66
CA PRO A 115 -14.54 15.26 8.41
C PRO A 115 -14.10 16.71 8.59
N ALA A 116 -14.29 17.33 9.76
CA ALA A 116 -13.82 18.69 10.02
C ALA A 116 -12.29 18.82 9.95
N ASP A 117 -11.54 17.74 10.20
CA ASP A 117 -10.08 17.73 10.06
C ASP A 117 -9.60 17.87 8.61
N ILE A 118 -10.47 17.73 7.62
CA ILE A 118 -10.13 17.96 6.19
C ILE A 118 -9.53 19.35 5.99
N ALA A 119 -10.09 20.38 6.62
CA ALA A 119 -9.57 21.75 6.53
C ALA A 119 -8.08 21.81 6.91
N ARG A 120 -7.70 21.20 8.03
CA ARG A 120 -6.34 21.17 8.54
C ARG A 120 -5.38 20.37 7.66
N LEU A 121 -5.88 19.29 7.02
CA LEU A 121 -5.09 18.54 6.04
C LEU A 121 -4.81 19.38 4.80
N LEU A 122 -5.80 20.14 4.31
CA LEU A 122 -5.65 21.03 3.14
C LEU A 122 -4.67 22.18 3.44
N GLU A 123 -4.81 22.85 4.58
CA GLU A 123 -3.86 23.88 5.03
C GLU A 123 -2.42 23.35 5.00
N LYS A 124 -2.21 22.11 5.44
CA LYS A 124 -0.89 21.49 5.45
C LYS A 124 -0.38 21.14 4.04
N LEU A 125 -1.26 20.74 3.12
CA LEU A 125 -0.91 20.57 1.70
C LEU A 125 -0.48 21.89 1.06
N ASP A 126 -1.11 23.01 1.44
CA ASP A 126 -0.81 24.34 0.91
C ASP A 126 0.56 24.85 1.36
N GLU A 127 1.15 24.31 2.44
CA GLU A 127 2.55 24.53 2.82
C GLU A 127 3.55 23.86 1.86
N GLY A 128 3.07 23.17 0.82
CA GLY A 128 3.89 22.54 -0.22
C GLY A 128 4.19 21.08 0.03
N TYR A 129 3.41 20.38 0.85
CA TYR A 129 3.44 18.92 0.95
C TYR A 129 2.54 18.30 -0.13
N ASP A 130 2.86 17.06 -0.52
CA ASP A 130 2.12 16.31 -1.52
C ASP A 130 1.22 15.25 -0.88
N VAL A 131 1.59 14.81 0.34
CA VAL A 131 0.84 13.87 1.16
C VAL A 131 0.80 14.33 2.60
N VAL A 132 -0.40 14.42 3.17
CA VAL A 132 -0.62 14.69 4.59
C VAL A 132 -1.39 13.55 5.21
N SER A 133 -0.79 12.85 6.18
CA SER A 133 -1.41 11.74 6.90
C SER A 133 -2.02 12.21 8.21
N GLY A 134 -3.21 11.74 8.55
CA GLY A 134 -3.75 11.92 9.89
C GLY A 134 -3.01 11.05 10.91
N TRP A 135 -2.75 11.61 12.10
CA TRP A 135 -2.21 10.92 13.25
C TRP A 135 -3.20 10.93 14.41
N ARG A 136 -3.75 9.77 14.76
CA ARG A 136 -4.69 9.60 15.88
C ARG A 136 -3.96 9.64 17.22
N LYS A 137 -3.45 10.84 17.60
CA LYS A 137 -2.62 11.02 18.79
C LYS A 137 -3.31 10.57 20.07
N ASN A 138 -4.60 10.87 20.21
CA ASN A 138 -5.41 10.55 21.39
C ASN A 138 -6.31 9.33 21.22
N ARG A 139 -5.81 8.30 20.53
CA ARG A 139 -6.55 7.08 20.26
C ARG A 139 -7.10 6.41 21.52
N GLN A 140 -8.43 6.17 21.56
CA GLN A 140 -9.16 5.62 22.70
C GLN A 140 -9.19 4.08 22.74
N ASP A 141 -8.15 3.41 22.24
CA ASP A 141 -8.06 1.95 22.21
C ASP A 141 -7.41 1.34 23.48
N LYS A 142 -7.68 0.04 23.70
CA LYS A 142 -7.06 -0.73 24.79
C LYS A 142 -5.54 -0.73 24.69
N LEU A 143 -4.85 -0.31 25.77
CA LEU A 143 -3.42 0.02 25.78
C LEU A 143 -2.53 -1.18 25.39
N ILE A 144 -2.73 -2.34 26.02
CA ILE A 144 -1.83 -3.49 25.89
C ILE A 144 -2.11 -4.28 24.61
N SER A 145 -3.37 -4.49 24.25
CA SER A 145 -3.74 -5.38 23.14
C SER A 145 -3.71 -4.71 21.76
N ARG A 146 -3.74 -3.36 21.69
CA ARG A 146 -3.80 -2.65 20.43
C ARG A 146 -2.80 -1.51 20.27
N LYS A 147 -2.56 -0.68 21.31
CA LYS A 147 -1.64 0.48 21.18
C LYS A 147 -0.18 0.06 21.05
N ILE A 148 0.32 -0.81 21.91
CA ILE A 148 1.74 -1.23 21.90
C ILE A 148 2.10 -1.99 20.63
N PRO A 149 1.36 -3.01 20.19
CA PRO A 149 1.66 -3.69 18.93
C PRO A 149 1.60 -2.76 17.70
N SER A 150 0.64 -1.81 17.70
CA SER A 150 0.52 -0.82 16.63
C SER A 150 1.70 0.14 16.60
N GLN A 151 2.19 0.62 17.75
CA GLN A 151 3.35 1.51 17.81
C GLN A 151 4.64 0.81 17.34
N ILE A 152 4.85 -0.45 17.75
CA ILE A 152 5.99 -1.24 17.28
C ILE A 152 5.89 -1.43 15.77
N ALA A 153 4.72 -1.82 15.25
CA ALA A 153 4.50 -1.99 13.81
C ALA A 153 4.79 -0.68 13.05
N ASN A 154 4.23 0.46 13.49
CA ASN A 154 4.46 1.74 12.85
C ASN A 154 5.94 2.14 12.85
N ARG A 155 6.68 1.88 13.93
CA ARG A 155 8.11 2.17 14.01
C ARG A 155 8.92 1.30 13.03
N VAL A 156 8.58 0.01 12.92
CA VAL A 156 9.20 -0.89 11.95
C VAL A 156 8.87 -0.48 10.52
N ILE A 157 7.61 -0.11 10.25
CA ILE A 157 7.17 0.40 8.94
C ILE A 157 7.95 1.67 8.57
N SER A 158 8.05 2.65 9.51
CA SER A 158 8.80 3.88 9.31
C SER A 158 10.28 3.64 8.99
N TRP A 159 10.90 2.71 9.73
CA TRP A 159 12.31 2.35 9.51
C TRP A 159 12.53 1.67 8.16
N ILE A 160 11.63 0.75 7.76
CA ILE A 160 11.71 0.03 6.49
C ILE A 160 11.40 0.95 5.31
N GLY A 161 10.33 1.75 5.43
CA GLY A 161 9.82 2.60 4.34
C GLY A 161 10.57 3.93 4.19
N GLY A 162 11.36 4.33 5.20
CA GLY A 162 12.08 5.61 5.19
C GLY A 162 11.20 6.84 5.43
N VAL A 163 9.93 6.66 5.77
CA VAL A 163 8.97 7.76 6.03
C VAL A 163 8.59 7.77 7.52
N PRO A 164 8.94 8.81 8.29
CA PRO A 164 8.67 8.84 9.73
C PRO A 164 7.23 9.27 10.02
N LEU A 165 6.29 8.31 10.01
CA LEU A 165 4.90 8.52 10.43
C LEU A 165 4.61 7.76 11.74
N HIS A 166 3.85 8.40 12.63
CA HIS A 166 3.41 7.78 13.89
C HIS A 166 2.21 6.84 13.69
N ASP A 167 1.39 7.07 12.66
CA ASP A 167 0.17 6.29 12.42
C ASP A 167 -0.10 5.99 10.95
N TYR A 168 0.42 4.88 10.48
CA TYR A 168 0.11 4.38 9.12
C TYR A 168 -1.32 3.86 8.96
N GLY A 169 -1.96 3.53 10.07
CA GLY A 169 -3.30 2.93 10.07
C GLY A 169 -4.45 3.94 10.05
N CYS A 170 -4.18 5.24 10.08
CA CYS A 170 -5.22 6.25 9.91
C CYS A 170 -5.67 6.27 8.44
N SER A 171 -6.98 6.17 8.20
CA SER A 171 -7.53 6.23 6.85
C SER A 171 -7.66 7.67 6.34
N LEU A 172 -7.89 8.63 7.24
CA LEU A 172 -8.00 10.04 6.88
C LEU A 172 -6.63 10.61 6.47
N LYS A 173 -6.45 10.86 5.20
CA LYS A 173 -5.24 11.42 4.58
C LYS A 173 -5.65 12.34 3.43
N ALA A 174 -4.75 13.22 3.02
CA ALA A 174 -4.93 14.02 1.82
C ALA A 174 -3.74 13.81 0.88
N TYR A 175 -4.01 13.64 -0.39
CA TYR A 175 -3.02 13.38 -1.44
C TYR A 175 -3.24 14.33 -2.61
N ARG A 176 -2.19 14.91 -3.15
CA ARG A 176 -2.26 15.50 -4.48
C ARG A 176 -2.49 14.39 -5.49
N ARG A 177 -3.37 14.61 -6.47
CA ARG A 177 -3.77 13.62 -7.47
C ARG A 177 -2.58 12.98 -8.18
N GLU A 178 -1.61 13.81 -8.57
CA GLU A 178 -0.41 13.38 -9.29
C GLU A 178 0.38 12.28 -8.55
N VAL A 179 0.33 12.29 -7.23
CA VAL A 179 1.02 11.29 -6.39
C VAL A 179 0.38 9.91 -6.50
N LEU A 180 -0.92 9.83 -6.76
CA LEU A 180 -1.68 8.57 -6.79
C LEU A 180 -1.86 8.01 -8.19
N GLN A 181 -1.59 8.78 -9.25
CA GLN A 181 -1.80 8.35 -10.64
C GLN A 181 -0.99 7.10 -11.01
N ASP A 182 0.23 6.97 -10.47
CA ASP A 182 1.13 5.86 -10.74
C ASP A 182 1.10 4.77 -9.65
N VAL A 183 0.28 4.96 -8.60
CA VAL A 183 0.21 4.02 -7.48
C VAL A 183 -0.84 2.95 -7.78
N ARG A 184 -0.38 1.72 -8.04
CA ARG A 184 -1.25 0.54 -8.16
C ARG A 184 -1.33 -0.19 -6.82
N LEU A 185 -2.53 -0.39 -6.32
CA LEU A 185 -2.76 -0.99 -5.00
C LEU A 185 -3.05 -2.48 -5.10
N TYR A 186 -2.36 -3.29 -4.28
CA TYR A 186 -2.56 -4.74 -4.15
C TYR A 186 -2.51 -5.15 -2.67
N GLY A 187 -3.13 -6.28 -2.31
CA GLY A 187 -3.10 -6.79 -0.94
C GLY A 187 -3.56 -5.74 0.09
N GLU A 188 -2.78 -5.47 1.12
CA GLU A 188 -3.04 -4.46 2.15
C GLU A 188 -2.27 -3.14 1.90
N MET A 189 -1.88 -2.86 0.64
CA MET A 189 -0.97 -1.74 0.29
C MET A 189 -1.57 -0.35 0.55
N HIS A 190 -2.89 -0.23 0.69
CA HIS A 190 -3.55 1.06 0.97
C HIS A 190 -2.97 1.82 2.17
N ARG A 191 -2.35 1.12 3.15
CA ARG A 191 -1.72 1.74 4.32
C ARG A 191 -0.38 2.35 4.01
N PHE A 192 0.27 1.85 2.99
CA PHE A 192 1.65 2.17 2.65
C PHE A 192 1.75 3.15 1.49
N ILE A 193 0.62 3.67 1.00
CA ILE A 193 0.59 4.71 -0.03
C ILE A 193 1.56 5.86 0.28
N PRO A 194 1.67 6.39 1.53
CA PRO A 194 2.63 7.43 1.84
C PRO A 194 4.10 7.04 1.58
N ILE A 195 4.43 5.75 1.72
CA ILE A 195 5.78 5.24 1.44
C ILE A 195 6.02 5.23 -0.07
N TYR A 196 5.08 4.68 -0.85
CA TYR A 196 5.20 4.67 -2.32
C TYR A 196 5.27 6.08 -2.90
N ALA A 197 4.45 6.99 -2.38
CA ALA A 197 4.49 8.40 -2.72
C ALA A 197 5.87 9.02 -2.45
N SER A 198 6.44 8.76 -1.28
CA SER A 198 7.77 9.24 -0.92
C SER A 198 8.87 8.69 -1.85
N TRP A 199 8.78 7.43 -2.27
CA TRP A 199 9.74 6.85 -3.24
C TRP A 199 9.61 7.46 -4.63
N ALA A 200 8.42 7.92 -5.00
CA ALA A 200 8.19 8.70 -6.23
C ALA A 200 8.63 10.18 -6.08
N GLY A 201 9.18 10.58 -4.92
CA GLY A 201 9.68 11.93 -4.67
C GLY A 201 8.70 12.87 -3.97
N ALA A 202 7.52 12.39 -3.56
CA ALA A 202 6.53 13.21 -2.87
C ALA A 202 6.99 13.60 -1.45
N ARG A 203 6.65 14.84 -1.04
CA ARG A 203 6.88 15.36 0.31
C ARG A 203 5.75 14.92 1.24
N VAL A 204 6.07 14.04 2.19
CA VAL A 204 5.10 13.43 3.12
C VAL A 204 5.21 14.05 4.50
N THR A 205 4.08 14.36 5.13
CA THR A 205 3.99 14.80 6.52
C THR A 205 2.78 14.21 7.22
N GLU A 206 2.62 14.47 8.51
CA GLU A 206 1.44 14.09 9.29
C GLU A 206 0.97 15.21 10.19
N ILE A 207 -0.31 15.21 10.53
CA ILE A 207 -0.91 16.11 11.51
C ILE A 207 -1.76 15.32 12.52
N PRO A 208 -1.85 15.74 13.79
CA PRO A 208 -2.81 15.18 14.72
C PRO A 208 -4.23 15.41 14.23
N VAL A 209 -5.06 14.35 14.23
CA VAL A 209 -6.49 14.39 13.87
C VAL A 209 -7.35 13.85 15.00
N ASP A 210 -8.59 14.27 15.04
CA ASP A 210 -9.55 13.81 16.03
C ASP A 210 -10.01 12.40 15.69
N HIS A 211 -10.15 11.58 16.73
CA HIS A 211 -10.54 10.19 16.59
C HIS A 211 -11.58 9.83 17.63
N HIS A 212 -12.75 9.47 17.14
CA HIS A 212 -13.89 9.07 17.97
C HIS A 212 -13.91 7.57 18.21
N ALA A 213 -14.44 7.17 19.38
CA ALA A 213 -14.71 5.75 19.63
C ALA A 213 -15.80 5.27 18.68
N ARG A 214 -15.67 4.04 18.17
CA ARG A 214 -16.73 3.42 17.36
C ARG A 214 -18.01 3.34 18.19
N THR A 215 -19.07 3.98 17.74
CA THR A 215 -20.37 4.02 18.41
C THR A 215 -21.27 2.87 17.98
N MET A 216 -21.15 2.37 16.75
CA MET A 216 -21.99 1.33 16.17
C MET A 216 -21.14 0.29 15.39
N GLY A 217 -21.65 -0.94 15.25
CA GLY A 217 -21.00 -2.02 14.50
C GLY A 217 -19.95 -2.80 15.30
N LYS A 218 -19.53 -3.95 14.75
CA LYS A 218 -18.50 -4.83 15.33
C LYS A 218 -17.16 -4.68 14.61
N SER A 219 -16.05 -4.71 15.36
CA SER A 219 -14.71 -4.74 14.76
C SER A 219 -14.52 -6.01 13.92
N LYS A 220 -14.31 -5.87 12.63
CA LYS A 220 -14.15 -6.98 11.67
C LYS A 220 -12.72 -7.54 11.65
N TYR A 221 -11.82 -7.10 12.56
CA TYR A 221 -10.39 -7.41 12.51
C TYR A 221 -9.90 -8.27 13.67
N GLY A 222 -9.23 -9.41 13.37
CA GLY A 222 -8.65 -10.36 14.30
C GLY A 222 -7.10 -10.34 14.33
N ILE A 223 -6.50 -11.20 15.20
CA ILE A 223 -5.05 -11.34 15.41
C ILE A 223 -4.31 -11.81 14.13
N SER A 224 -4.98 -12.53 13.23
CA SER A 224 -4.43 -12.96 11.93
C SER A 224 -3.86 -11.82 11.08
N ARG A 225 -4.28 -10.59 11.35
CA ARG A 225 -3.79 -9.38 10.68
C ARG A 225 -2.31 -9.11 10.96
N THR A 226 -1.80 -9.43 12.15
CA THR A 226 -0.39 -9.17 12.50
C THR A 226 0.55 -9.96 11.59
N VAL A 227 0.21 -11.22 11.28
CA VAL A 227 0.99 -12.06 10.39
C VAL A 227 0.96 -11.50 8.95
N LYS A 228 -0.21 -11.06 8.47
CA LYS A 228 -0.33 -10.42 7.15
C LYS A 228 0.52 -9.16 7.06
N VAL A 229 0.49 -8.29 8.06
CA VAL A 229 1.31 -7.07 8.11
C VAL A 229 2.82 -7.39 8.04
N ILE A 230 3.28 -8.48 8.66
CA ILE A 230 4.70 -8.90 8.58
C ILE A 230 5.05 -9.30 7.13
N PHE A 231 4.22 -10.08 6.46
CA PHE A 231 4.45 -10.44 5.05
C PHE A 231 4.39 -9.23 4.13
N ASP A 232 3.44 -8.30 4.38
CA ASP A 232 3.37 -7.06 3.63
C ASP A 232 4.63 -6.21 3.82
N LEU A 233 5.17 -6.13 5.04
CA LEU A 233 6.43 -5.43 5.33
C LEU A 233 7.62 -6.04 4.59
N ILE A 234 7.72 -7.37 4.53
CA ILE A 234 8.75 -8.07 3.77
C ILE A 234 8.62 -7.72 2.28
N THR A 235 7.39 -7.76 1.76
CA THR A 235 7.09 -7.41 0.37
C THR A 235 7.45 -5.95 0.07
N ILE A 236 7.08 -5.02 0.94
CA ILE A 236 7.42 -3.60 0.80
C ILE A 236 8.93 -3.40 0.81
N LYS A 237 9.65 -4.01 1.77
CA LYS A 237 11.11 -3.93 1.83
C LYS A 237 11.75 -4.46 0.56
N PHE A 238 11.25 -5.58 0.05
CA PHE A 238 11.73 -6.17 -1.19
C PHE A 238 11.48 -5.22 -2.36
N MET A 239 10.26 -4.70 -2.51
CA MET A 239 9.92 -3.74 -3.56
C MET A 239 10.73 -2.44 -3.44
N ALA A 240 10.82 -1.86 -2.24
CA ALA A 240 11.59 -0.65 -1.98
C ALA A 240 13.04 -0.72 -2.44
N SER A 241 13.66 -1.86 -2.13
CA SER A 241 15.10 -2.00 -2.32
C SER A 241 15.48 -2.60 -3.68
N TYR A 242 14.55 -3.33 -4.31
CA TYR A 242 14.90 -4.25 -5.40
C TYR A 242 13.90 -4.27 -6.57
N GLN A 243 12.93 -3.35 -6.60
CA GLN A 243 11.89 -3.30 -7.65
C GLN A 243 12.48 -3.28 -9.08
N THR A 244 13.63 -2.64 -9.26
CA THR A 244 14.27 -2.53 -10.59
C THR A 244 15.35 -3.57 -10.83
N LYS A 245 15.83 -4.26 -9.80
CA LYS A 245 17.01 -5.16 -9.91
C LYS A 245 16.95 -6.36 -8.96
N PRO A 246 15.92 -7.22 -9.01
CA PRO A 246 15.79 -8.37 -8.11
C PRO A 246 16.92 -9.39 -8.29
N LEU A 247 17.49 -9.48 -9.50
CA LEU A 247 18.62 -10.37 -9.78
C LEU A 247 19.85 -10.08 -8.91
N TYR A 248 20.06 -8.81 -8.48
CA TYR A 248 21.23 -8.50 -7.62
C TYR A 248 21.13 -9.15 -6.24
N VAL A 249 19.92 -9.26 -5.67
CA VAL A 249 19.70 -9.90 -4.38
C VAL A 249 19.93 -11.40 -4.47
N PHE A 250 19.13 -12.03 -5.33
CA PHE A 250 19.19 -13.48 -5.49
C PHE A 250 20.57 -13.91 -6.03
N GLY A 251 21.13 -13.14 -6.98
CA GLY A 251 22.45 -13.38 -7.53
C GLY A 251 23.57 -13.30 -6.48
N THR A 252 23.49 -12.37 -5.52
CA THR A 252 24.46 -12.28 -4.42
C THR A 252 24.41 -13.51 -3.53
N PHE A 253 23.22 -13.96 -3.11
CA PHE A 253 23.07 -15.18 -2.33
C PHE A 253 23.51 -16.42 -3.14
N GLY A 254 23.17 -16.47 -4.43
CA GLY A 254 23.64 -17.50 -5.35
C GLY A 254 25.14 -17.56 -5.45
N LEU A 255 25.81 -16.41 -5.59
CA LEU A 255 27.26 -16.33 -5.65
C LEU A 255 27.92 -16.78 -4.34
N LEU A 256 27.39 -16.34 -3.19
CA LEU A 256 27.89 -16.77 -1.89
C LEU A 256 27.78 -18.29 -1.71
N ALA A 257 26.64 -18.88 -2.06
CA ALA A 257 26.43 -20.31 -2.02
C ALA A 257 27.39 -21.04 -2.96
N PHE A 258 27.63 -20.51 -4.17
CA PHE A 258 28.57 -21.04 -5.15
C PHE A 258 30.01 -21.04 -4.61
N LEU A 259 30.47 -19.94 -4.04
CA LEU A 259 31.80 -19.83 -3.44
C LEU A 259 31.97 -20.79 -2.24
N THR A 260 30.92 -20.92 -1.42
CA THR A 260 30.89 -21.90 -0.33
C THR A 260 31.01 -23.34 -0.84
N SER A 261 30.32 -23.66 -1.92
CA SER A 261 30.40 -24.95 -2.60
C SER A 261 31.82 -25.23 -3.09
N ILE A 262 32.43 -24.28 -3.79
CA ILE A 262 33.82 -24.42 -4.27
C ILE A 262 34.78 -24.63 -3.10
N PHE A 263 34.66 -23.85 -2.02
CA PHE A 263 35.52 -23.98 -0.84
C PHE A 263 35.36 -25.33 -0.17
N ALA A 264 34.10 -25.79 0.05
CA ALA A 264 33.82 -27.09 0.63
C ALA A 264 34.39 -28.25 -0.22
N GLY A 265 34.22 -28.16 -1.54
CA GLY A 265 34.78 -29.13 -2.49
C GLY A 265 36.31 -29.16 -2.50
N ALA A 266 36.94 -27.99 -2.57
CA ALA A 266 38.40 -27.88 -2.53
C ALA A 266 38.96 -28.40 -1.20
N TYR A 267 38.31 -28.08 -0.09
CA TYR A 267 38.74 -28.58 1.22
C TYR A 267 38.52 -30.07 1.37
N ALA A 268 37.46 -30.65 0.86
CA ALA A 268 37.25 -32.10 0.82
C ALA A 268 38.34 -32.82 0.00
N ILE A 269 38.72 -32.26 -1.15
CA ILE A 269 39.83 -32.79 -1.99
C ILE A 269 41.14 -32.68 -1.23
N PHE A 270 41.43 -31.54 -0.58
CA PHE A 270 42.61 -31.37 0.24
C PHE A 270 42.71 -32.44 1.33
N LEU A 271 41.65 -32.69 2.11
CA LEU A 271 41.64 -33.71 3.16
C LEU A 271 41.92 -35.10 2.60
N LYS A 272 41.37 -35.46 1.44
CA LYS A 272 41.60 -36.74 0.80
C LYS A 272 43.07 -36.97 0.46
N PHE A 273 43.76 -35.94 0.00
CA PHE A 273 45.17 -36.03 -0.43
C PHE A 273 46.14 -35.51 0.61
N ALA A 274 45.71 -35.16 1.81
CA ALA A 274 46.55 -34.59 2.86
C ALA A 274 47.77 -35.47 3.23
N GLY A 275 47.61 -36.81 3.19
CA GLY A 275 48.70 -37.73 3.39
C GLY A 275 49.83 -37.60 2.38
N HIS A 276 49.53 -37.28 1.12
CA HIS A 276 50.55 -37.08 0.09
C HIS A 276 51.32 -35.76 0.26
N PHE A 277 50.76 -34.82 1.02
CA PHE A 277 51.41 -33.55 1.37
C PHE A 277 52.15 -33.61 2.71
N GLY A 278 52.34 -34.79 3.28
CA GLY A 278 53.02 -34.96 4.58
C GLY A 278 52.18 -34.61 5.80
N LEU A 279 50.85 -34.57 5.66
CA LEU A 279 49.89 -34.22 6.72
C LEU A 279 48.89 -35.38 6.98
N PRO A 280 49.35 -36.61 7.26
CA PRO A 280 48.45 -37.77 7.37
C PRO A 280 47.40 -37.64 8.48
N GLN A 281 47.68 -36.84 9.52
CA GLN A 281 46.72 -36.59 10.63
C GLN A 281 45.44 -35.86 10.20
N TYR A 282 45.42 -35.23 9.03
CA TYR A 282 44.26 -34.55 8.48
C TYR A 282 43.61 -35.34 7.31
N GLN A 283 44.16 -36.50 6.95
CA GLN A 283 43.62 -37.29 5.86
C GLN A 283 42.26 -37.88 6.25
N ALA A 284 41.26 -37.67 5.41
CA ALA A 284 39.91 -38.24 5.58
C ALA A 284 39.30 -38.55 4.21
N ASP A 285 38.59 -39.67 4.15
CA ASP A 285 37.84 -40.01 2.92
C ASP A 285 36.57 -39.21 2.75
N PHE A 286 36.06 -39.11 1.52
CA PHE A 286 34.86 -38.36 1.19
C PHE A 286 33.63 -38.83 1.97
N VAL A 287 33.58 -40.10 2.37
CA VAL A 287 32.46 -40.66 3.14
C VAL A 287 32.56 -40.33 4.64
N GLU A 288 33.77 -40.02 5.13
CA GLU A 288 34.02 -39.70 6.54
C GLU A 288 33.73 -38.24 6.91
N THR A 289 33.53 -37.38 5.91
CA THR A 289 33.26 -35.97 6.13
C THR A 289 31.97 -35.55 5.47
N PRO A 290 31.20 -34.56 6.03
CA PRO A 290 30.00 -34.06 5.42
C PRO A 290 30.28 -33.09 4.25
N LEU A 291 31.53 -32.77 3.94
CA LEU A 291 31.95 -31.77 2.98
C LEU A 291 31.46 -32.02 1.54
N PRO A 292 31.52 -33.27 1.00
CA PRO A 292 30.99 -33.52 -0.36
C PRO A 292 29.49 -33.27 -0.46
N ILE A 293 28.71 -33.64 0.58
CA ILE A 293 27.29 -33.39 0.63
C ILE A 293 27.03 -31.88 0.70
N LEU A 294 27.77 -31.16 1.56
CA LEU A 294 27.71 -29.71 1.67
C LEU A 294 28.01 -29.03 0.33
N CYS A 295 29.05 -29.48 -0.38
CA CYS A 295 29.41 -28.96 -1.71
C CYS A 295 28.24 -29.10 -2.70
N ILE A 296 27.66 -30.30 -2.82
CA ILE A 296 26.53 -30.54 -3.76
C ILE A 296 25.29 -29.73 -3.38
N VAL A 297 24.95 -29.67 -2.09
CA VAL A 297 23.79 -28.92 -1.61
C VAL A 297 23.97 -27.44 -1.85
N MET A 298 25.14 -26.86 -1.54
CA MET A 298 25.42 -25.44 -1.78
C MET A 298 25.45 -25.10 -3.26
N PHE A 299 25.94 -26.00 -4.11
CA PHE A 299 25.85 -25.83 -5.56
C PHE A 299 24.39 -25.78 -6.05
N ALA A 300 23.57 -26.73 -5.60
CA ALA A 300 22.15 -26.78 -5.96
C ALA A 300 21.40 -25.50 -5.49
N ILE A 301 21.68 -25.05 -4.25
CA ILE A 301 21.13 -23.77 -3.72
C ILE A 301 21.58 -22.58 -4.58
N SER A 302 22.84 -22.54 -5.01
CA SER A 302 23.34 -21.48 -5.89
C SER A 302 22.55 -21.41 -7.19
N VAL A 303 22.39 -22.54 -7.88
CA VAL A 303 21.60 -22.61 -9.13
C VAL A 303 20.16 -22.17 -8.89
N GLN A 304 19.55 -22.62 -7.78
CA GLN A 304 18.18 -22.26 -7.42
C GLN A 304 18.03 -20.74 -7.21
N PHE A 305 18.95 -20.08 -6.49
CA PHE A 305 18.93 -18.64 -6.31
C PHE A 305 19.09 -17.88 -7.64
N PHE A 306 19.95 -18.32 -8.55
CA PHE A 306 20.09 -17.71 -9.87
C PHE A 306 18.81 -17.83 -10.68
N LEU A 307 18.18 -19.01 -10.70
CA LEU A 307 16.90 -19.21 -11.41
C LEU A 307 15.77 -18.36 -10.81
N MET A 308 15.71 -18.25 -9.47
CA MET A 308 14.75 -17.36 -8.78
C MET A 308 14.99 -15.90 -9.14
N GLY A 309 16.25 -15.47 -9.24
CA GLY A 309 16.59 -14.09 -9.64
C GLY A 309 16.15 -13.78 -11.06
N LEU A 310 16.37 -14.69 -12.00
CA LEU A 310 15.90 -14.55 -13.39
C LEU A 310 14.37 -14.53 -13.47
N LEU A 311 13.69 -15.42 -12.74
CA LEU A 311 12.23 -15.45 -12.71
C LEU A 311 11.65 -14.16 -12.12
N ALA A 312 12.24 -13.64 -11.05
CA ALA A 312 11.84 -12.37 -10.45
C ALA A 312 12.04 -11.20 -11.43
N GLU A 313 13.15 -11.14 -12.16
CA GLU A 313 13.43 -10.13 -13.18
C GLU A 313 12.41 -10.18 -14.32
N LEU A 314 12.11 -11.39 -14.84
CA LEU A 314 11.07 -11.58 -15.86
C LEU A 314 9.70 -11.18 -15.35
N SER A 315 9.36 -11.52 -14.10
CA SER A 315 8.08 -11.17 -13.49
C SER A 315 7.91 -9.67 -13.36
N VAL A 316 8.95 -8.93 -12.98
CA VAL A 316 8.94 -7.45 -12.91
C VAL A 316 8.71 -6.85 -14.30
N ARG A 317 9.40 -7.33 -15.33
CA ARG A 317 9.20 -6.84 -16.71
C ARG A 317 7.79 -7.12 -17.21
N THR A 318 7.30 -8.35 -17.04
CA THR A 318 5.92 -8.72 -17.41
C THR A 318 4.90 -7.89 -16.64
N TYR A 319 5.16 -7.59 -15.38
CA TYR A 319 4.30 -6.75 -14.56
C TYR A 319 4.17 -5.33 -15.14
N HIS A 320 5.25 -4.70 -15.56
CA HIS A 320 5.22 -3.37 -16.17
C HIS A 320 4.56 -3.34 -17.55
N GLU A 321 4.63 -4.44 -18.31
CA GLU A 321 4.09 -4.52 -19.67
C GLU A 321 2.61 -4.94 -19.75
N SER A 322 2.04 -5.62 -18.72
CA SER A 322 0.74 -6.32 -18.85
C SER A 322 -0.43 -5.71 -18.06
N GLN A 323 -0.26 -4.60 -17.33
CA GLN A 323 -1.22 -4.18 -16.32
C GLN A 323 -2.16 -3.05 -16.75
N ASP A 324 -3.28 -3.46 -17.39
CA ASP A 324 -4.51 -2.64 -17.51
C ASP A 324 -5.73 -3.28 -16.82
N LYS A 325 -5.55 -4.29 -15.97
CA LYS A 325 -6.68 -4.94 -15.29
C LYS A 325 -6.90 -4.42 -13.89
N ALA A 326 -8.08 -3.82 -13.65
CA ALA A 326 -8.54 -3.49 -12.31
C ALA A 326 -8.65 -4.76 -11.42
N ILE A 327 -8.25 -4.65 -10.15
CA ILE A 327 -8.32 -5.73 -9.15
C ILE A 327 -9.74 -5.97 -8.62
N TYR A 328 -10.73 -5.27 -9.16
CA TYR A 328 -12.15 -5.31 -8.79
C TYR A 328 -13.04 -5.37 -10.03
N ALA A 329 -14.28 -5.78 -9.85
CA ALA A 329 -15.29 -5.71 -10.91
C ALA A 329 -16.49 -4.89 -10.42
N VAL A 330 -16.84 -3.88 -11.20
CA VAL A 330 -17.97 -3.00 -10.91
C VAL A 330 -19.27 -3.72 -11.27
N ARG A 331 -20.27 -3.60 -10.39
CA ARG A 331 -21.65 -4.03 -10.61
C ARG A 331 -22.49 -2.91 -11.21
N GLU A 332 -22.43 -1.72 -10.59
CA GLU A 332 -23.16 -0.54 -11.03
C GLU A 332 -22.44 0.75 -10.60
N LYS A 333 -22.63 1.83 -11.36
CA LYS A 333 -22.19 3.18 -11.07
C LYS A 333 -23.41 4.10 -11.02
N ILE A 334 -23.52 4.98 -10.01
CA ILE A 334 -24.64 5.89 -9.80
C ILE A 334 -24.10 7.30 -9.61
N GLY A 335 -24.75 8.30 -10.23
CA GLY A 335 -24.35 9.70 -10.13
C GLY A 335 -23.16 10.07 -11.01
N PHE A 336 -22.61 9.16 -11.80
CA PHE A 336 -21.66 9.46 -12.86
C PHE A 336 -22.43 9.91 -14.11
N GLY A 337 -22.07 11.05 -14.72
CA GLY A 337 -22.63 11.42 -16.01
C GLY A 337 -22.46 10.30 -17.02
N GLN A 338 -23.33 10.22 -18.03
CA GLN A 338 -23.17 9.22 -19.09
C GLN A 338 -21.78 9.41 -19.71
N GLU A 339 -20.91 8.44 -19.57
CA GLU A 339 -19.71 8.33 -20.41
C GLU A 339 -20.21 8.23 -21.86
N ILE A 340 -19.91 9.25 -22.66
CA ILE A 340 -20.07 9.17 -24.12
C ILE A 340 -19.06 8.09 -24.54
N THR A 341 -19.56 6.86 -24.66
CA THR A 341 -18.81 5.76 -25.32
C THR A 341 -18.69 6.13 -26.77
N SER A 342 -17.50 6.60 -27.15
CA SER A 342 -17.07 6.74 -28.55
C SER A 342 -16.24 5.53 -28.95
#